data_701df2e9cb98498ca1c3e428cdc373f5
#
_entry.id   701df2e9cb98498ca1c3e428cdc373f5
#
_cell.length_a   1.000
_cell.length_b   1.000
_cell.length_c   1.000
_cell.angle_alpha   90.00
_cell.angle_beta   90.00
_cell.angle_gamma   90.00
#
_symmetry.space_group_name_H-M   'P 1'
#
loop_
_entity.id
_entity.type
_entity.pdbx_description
1 polymer ?
#
loop_
_entity_poly.entity_id
_entity_poly.type
_entity_poly.pdbx_seq_one_letter_code
_entity_poly.pdbx_strand_id
1 'polypeptide(L)'
;CLVGSEMCIRDRKYLNDFLTGKYPDSFARGELYNDDPRLGDARLCGTTASLCGIERFGFEGNQEGVDRAVRYDITLHAFMLSQSGIPVIYSGDEIGQVNDYSYKDDPEKSDDSRYLHRGKFDWKLAENRHDPATVQGKLFPVLDKLEHIRSSHGIFNSNVPIHTIDTWDNSILAFVRENDEEKFIGIYNFSENDKVAWI
;
A
#
# COMPACT_ATOMS: atom_id res chain seq x y z
N CYS A 1 15.28 -22.85 13.22
CA CYS A 1 14.28 -22.79 12.16
C CYS A 1 12.84 -22.84 12.68
N LEU A 2 12.57 -23.61 13.75
CA LEU A 2 11.25 -23.62 14.42
C LEU A 2 10.89 -22.26 15.04
N VAL A 3 11.86 -21.56 15.60
CA VAL A 3 11.68 -20.20 16.15
C VAL A 3 11.31 -19.21 15.06
N GLY A 4 11.88 -19.33 13.86
CA GLY A 4 11.52 -18.50 12.72
C GLY A 4 10.09 -18.75 12.23
N SER A 5 9.58 -19.98 12.27
CA SER A 5 8.22 -20.30 11.87
C SER A 5 7.17 -19.79 12.87
N GLU A 6 7.44 -19.86 14.17
CA GLU A 6 6.55 -19.33 15.20
C GLU A 6 6.47 -17.79 15.16
N MET A 7 7.60 -17.12 14.99
CA MET A 7 7.61 -15.67 14.78
C MET A 7 6.80 -15.28 13.53
N CYS A 8 6.98 -15.97 12.41
CA CYS A 8 6.20 -15.74 11.21
C CYS A 8 4.69 -15.94 11.41
N ILE A 9 4.26 -16.90 12.25
CA ILE A 9 2.84 -17.12 12.56
C ILE A 9 2.29 -15.97 13.40
N ARG A 10 3.02 -15.52 14.41
CA ARG A 10 2.62 -14.36 15.25
C ARG A 10 2.58 -13.07 14.43
N ASP A 11 3.57 -12.86 13.60
CA ASP A 11 3.65 -11.69 12.71
C ASP A 11 2.49 -11.67 11.72
N ARG A 12 2.18 -12.82 11.10
CA ARG A 12 1.01 -12.94 10.21
C ARG A 12 -0.29 -12.67 10.93
N LYS A 13 -0.47 -13.23 12.14
CA LYS A 13 -1.67 -12.96 12.93
C LYS A 13 -1.79 -11.48 13.25
N TYR A 14 -0.71 -10.84 13.69
CA TYR A 14 -0.69 -9.41 13.96
C TYR A 14 -1.06 -8.60 12.71
N LEU A 15 -0.44 -8.89 11.57
CA LEU A 15 -0.73 -8.22 10.30
C LEU A 15 -2.20 -8.43 9.87
N ASN A 16 -2.71 -9.66 9.98
CA ASN A 16 -4.10 -9.96 9.66
C ASN A 16 -5.07 -9.20 10.58
N ASP A 17 -4.82 -9.19 11.88
CA ASP A 17 -5.65 -8.48 12.85
C ASP A 17 -5.59 -6.96 12.64
N PHE A 18 -4.39 -6.42 12.34
CA PHE A 18 -4.22 -5.01 12.04
C PHE A 18 -4.93 -4.64 10.73
N LEU A 19 -4.64 -5.36 9.64
CA LEU A 19 -5.15 -5.03 8.31
C LEU A 19 -6.66 -5.28 8.15
N THR A 20 -7.28 -6.05 9.06
CA THR A 20 -8.74 -6.24 9.12
C THR A 20 -9.46 -5.35 10.14
N GLY A 21 -8.74 -4.44 10.78
CA GLY A 21 -9.32 -3.54 11.77
C GLY A 21 -9.65 -4.19 13.12
N LYS A 22 -9.21 -5.44 13.36
CA LYS A 22 -9.41 -6.16 14.62
C LYS A 22 -8.42 -5.76 15.71
N TYR A 23 -7.25 -5.26 15.30
CA TYR A 23 -6.26 -4.78 16.25
C TYR A 23 -6.67 -3.39 16.78
N PRO A 24 -6.51 -3.11 18.09
CA PRO A 24 -6.78 -1.79 18.64
C PRO A 24 -6.06 -0.69 17.87
N ASP A 25 -6.76 0.40 17.58
CA ASP A 25 -6.28 1.58 16.85
C ASP A 25 -5.94 1.35 15.37
N SER A 26 -6.18 0.16 14.82
CA SER A 26 -5.97 -0.09 13.40
C SER A 26 -6.85 0.82 12.54
N PHE A 27 -6.22 1.52 11.63
CA PHE A 27 -6.88 2.32 10.61
C PHE A 27 -7.32 1.52 9.37
N ALA A 28 -6.77 0.33 9.17
CA ALA A 28 -7.03 -0.48 7.98
C ALA A 28 -8.42 -1.11 7.98
N ARG A 29 -8.97 -1.33 6.78
CA ARG A 29 -10.27 -1.95 6.53
C ARG A 29 -10.15 -3.01 5.45
N GLY A 30 -9.62 -4.17 5.81
CA GLY A 30 -9.57 -5.35 4.95
C GLY A 30 -10.44 -6.48 5.46
N GLU A 31 -10.52 -7.55 4.67
CA GLU A 31 -11.20 -8.79 5.04
C GLU A 31 -10.31 -10.01 4.77
N LEU A 32 -10.46 -11.05 5.56
CA LEU A 32 -9.74 -12.30 5.35
C LEU A 32 -10.42 -13.14 4.27
N TYR A 33 -9.61 -13.82 3.47
CA TYR A 33 -10.03 -14.81 2.49
C TYR A 33 -9.31 -16.14 2.77
N ASN A 34 -10.03 -17.25 2.69
CA ASN A 34 -9.53 -18.58 3.02
C ASN A 34 -8.86 -18.64 4.41
N ASP A 35 -9.53 -18.07 5.41
CA ASP A 35 -9.10 -18.20 6.80
C ASP A 35 -9.24 -19.66 7.26
N ASP A 36 -8.12 -20.39 7.34
CA ASP A 36 -8.09 -21.75 7.91
C ASP A 36 -7.54 -21.70 9.34
N PRO A 37 -8.39 -21.79 10.35
CA PRO A 37 -7.99 -21.73 11.76
C PRO A 37 -6.94 -22.78 12.16
N ARG A 38 -6.89 -23.91 11.42
CA ARG A 38 -5.92 -25.00 11.70
C ARG A 38 -4.52 -24.63 11.26
N LEU A 39 -4.40 -23.80 10.21
CA LEU A 39 -3.12 -23.37 9.66
C LEU A 39 -2.68 -22.01 10.23
N GLY A 40 -3.59 -21.24 10.84
CA GLY A 40 -3.36 -19.87 11.25
C GLY A 40 -2.94 -18.98 10.08
N ASP A 41 -3.39 -19.35 8.87
CA ASP A 41 -3.03 -18.67 7.63
C ASP A 41 -4.30 -18.22 6.92
N ALA A 42 -4.29 -16.96 6.48
CA ALA A 42 -5.35 -16.35 5.71
C ALA A 42 -4.73 -15.39 4.69
N ARG A 43 -5.43 -15.19 3.59
CA ARG A 43 -5.09 -14.14 2.63
C ARG A 43 -5.88 -12.89 2.97
N LEU A 44 -5.29 -11.75 2.69
CA LEU A 44 -5.92 -10.45 2.91
C LEU A 44 -6.55 -9.94 1.61
N CYS A 45 -7.75 -9.40 1.72
CA CYS A 45 -8.45 -8.68 0.67
C CYS A 45 -8.72 -7.24 1.13
N GLY A 46 -8.66 -6.29 0.19
CA GLY A 46 -8.91 -4.88 0.41
C GLY A 46 -8.21 -4.05 -0.67
N THR A 47 -8.71 -2.85 -0.92
CA THR A 47 -8.01 -1.86 -1.75
C THR A 47 -6.86 -1.24 -0.97
N THR A 48 -5.81 -0.77 -1.65
CA THR A 48 -4.69 -0.09 -1.00
C THR A 48 -5.16 1.11 -0.19
N ALA A 49 -6.07 1.89 -0.74
CA ALA A 49 -6.68 3.04 -0.08
C ALA A 49 -7.34 2.69 1.27
N SER A 50 -8.11 1.59 1.31
CA SER A 50 -8.78 1.13 2.53
C SER A 50 -7.80 0.56 3.54
N LEU A 51 -6.76 -0.13 3.08
CA LEU A 51 -5.71 -0.68 3.94
C LEU A 51 -4.80 0.41 4.52
N CYS A 52 -4.58 1.50 3.79
CA CYS A 52 -3.82 2.67 4.25
C CYS A 52 -4.62 3.59 5.18
N GLY A 53 -5.94 3.40 5.30
CA GLY A 53 -6.79 4.16 6.20
C GLY A 53 -7.58 5.30 5.57
N ILE A 54 -7.48 5.53 4.26
CA ILE A 54 -8.24 6.58 3.54
C ILE A 54 -9.74 6.40 3.79
N GLU A 55 -10.23 5.16 3.72
CA GLU A 55 -11.64 4.82 3.97
C GLU A 55 -12.07 5.18 5.40
N ARG A 56 -11.33 4.71 6.40
CA ARG A 56 -11.67 4.94 7.80
C ARG A 56 -11.70 6.42 8.15
N PHE A 57 -10.61 7.11 7.87
CA PHE A 57 -10.50 8.53 8.21
C PHE A 57 -11.46 9.40 7.40
N GLY A 58 -11.76 9.02 6.16
CA GLY A 58 -12.80 9.66 5.35
C GLY A 58 -14.19 9.50 5.96
N PHE A 59 -14.52 8.31 6.44
CA PHE A 59 -15.79 8.05 7.12
C PHE A 59 -15.93 8.80 8.45
N GLU A 60 -14.82 8.92 9.19
CA GLU A 60 -14.76 9.67 10.46
C GLU A 60 -14.75 11.20 10.26
N GLY A 61 -14.63 11.69 9.02
CA GLY A 61 -14.47 13.12 8.73
C GLY A 61 -13.12 13.70 9.21
N ASN A 62 -12.14 12.85 9.45
CA ASN A 62 -10.81 13.22 9.94
C ASN A 62 -9.88 13.55 8.76
N GLN A 63 -9.87 14.83 8.34
CA GLN A 63 -9.08 15.27 7.19
C GLN A 63 -7.56 15.09 7.38
N GLU A 64 -7.05 15.32 8.59
CA GLU A 64 -5.63 15.10 8.90
C GLU A 64 -5.25 13.62 8.76
N GLY A 65 -6.13 12.73 9.23
CA GLY A 65 -5.99 11.29 9.06
C GLY A 65 -6.00 10.87 7.58
N VAL A 66 -6.90 11.46 6.77
CA VAL A 66 -6.93 11.22 5.31
C VAL A 66 -5.62 11.65 4.66
N ASP A 67 -5.12 12.83 4.98
CA ASP A 67 -3.88 13.35 4.39
C ASP A 67 -2.66 12.49 4.77
N ARG A 68 -2.63 11.96 5.98
CA ARG A 68 -1.62 11.01 6.43
C ARG A 68 -1.75 9.67 5.68
N ALA A 69 -2.96 9.16 5.54
CA ALA A 69 -3.23 7.92 4.83
C ALA A 69 -2.85 8.00 3.34
N VAL A 70 -3.12 9.13 2.68
CA VAL A 70 -2.68 9.38 1.30
C VAL A 70 -1.15 9.39 1.19
N ARG A 71 -0.43 10.03 2.12
CA ARG A 71 1.04 9.98 2.12
C ARG A 71 1.57 8.57 2.32
N TYR A 72 0.92 7.77 3.16
CA TYR A 72 1.30 6.37 3.37
C TYR A 72 1.08 5.54 2.11
N ASP A 73 -0.07 5.69 1.46
CA ASP A 73 -0.40 5.05 0.18
C ASP A 73 0.66 5.38 -0.89
N ILE A 74 0.98 6.67 -1.06
CA ILE A 74 2.05 7.14 -1.96
C ILE A 74 3.40 6.48 -1.61
N THR A 75 3.74 6.37 -0.33
CA THR A 75 5.00 5.76 0.12
C THR A 75 5.10 4.30 -0.29
N LEU A 76 4.00 3.53 -0.14
CA LEU A 76 3.95 2.12 -0.55
C LEU A 76 4.08 1.97 -2.07
N HIS A 77 3.39 2.79 -2.85
CA HIS A 77 3.50 2.78 -4.31
C HIS A 77 4.90 3.21 -4.77
N ALA A 78 5.48 4.25 -4.17
CA ALA A 78 6.83 4.68 -4.48
C ALA A 78 7.86 3.58 -4.19
N PHE A 79 7.70 2.88 -3.05
CA PHE A 79 8.53 1.72 -2.72
C PHE A 79 8.36 0.61 -3.77
N MET A 80 7.13 0.23 -4.11
CA MET A 80 6.85 -0.80 -5.12
C MET A 80 7.43 -0.42 -6.48
N LEU A 81 7.22 0.80 -6.94
CA LEU A 81 7.69 1.29 -8.24
C LEU A 81 9.22 1.40 -8.33
N SER A 82 9.92 1.43 -7.21
CA SER A 82 11.39 1.45 -7.16
C SER A 82 12.05 0.07 -7.12
N GLN A 83 11.25 -1.00 -6.94
CA GLN A 83 11.76 -2.36 -6.87
C GLN A 83 12.10 -2.93 -8.25
N SER A 84 12.89 -4.02 -8.26
CA SER A 84 13.11 -4.83 -9.46
C SER A 84 11.86 -5.61 -9.84
N GLY A 85 11.72 -5.95 -11.11
CA GLY A 85 10.61 -6.73 -11.62
C GLY A 85 9.54 -5.87 -12.31
N ILE A 86 8.36 -6.43 -12.47
CA ILE A 86 7.23 -5.78 -13.14
C ILE A 86 6.30 -5.25 -12.04
N PRO A 87 6.20 -3.92 -11.85
CA PRO A 87 5.25 -3.34 -10.92
C PRO A 87 3.83 -3.53 -11.43
N VAL A 88 2.90 -3.78 -10.53
CA VAL A 88 1.48 -3.91 -10.85
C VAL A 88 0.71 -2.94 -9.98
N ILE A 89 0.03 -1.98 -10.61
CA ILE A 89 -0.95 -1.11 -9.97
C ILE A 89 -2.31 -1.75 -10.19
N TYR A 90 -3.06 -1.98 -9.13
CA TYR A 90 -4.39 -2.53 -9.24
C TYR A 90 -5.37 -1.44 -9.67
N SER A 91 -6.35 -1.82 -10.52
CA SER A 91 -7.35 -0.86 -11.03
C SER A 91 -8.11 -0.18 -9.89
N GLY A 92 -8.02 1.15 -9.84
CA GLY A 92 -8.60 1.99 -8.79
C GLY A 92 -7.59 2.50 -7.75
N ASP A 93 -6.40 1.89 -7.63
CA ASP A 93 -5.36 2.40 -6.74
C ASP A 93 -4.94 3.83 -7.14
N GLU A 94 -4.87 4.11 -8.44
CA GLU A 94 -4.48 5.41 -8.99
C GLU A 94 -5.42 6.56 -8.62
N ILE A 95 -6.64 6.24 -8.20
CA ILE A 95 -7.63 7.23 -7.74
C ILE A 95 -8.01 7.05 -6.26
N GLY A 96 -7.30 6.20 -5.53
CA GLY A 96 -7.61 5.92 -4.14
C GLY A 96 -9.01 5.35 -3.92
N GLN A 97 -9.46 4.46 -4.82
CA GLN A 97 -10.75 3.80 -4.72
C GLN A 97 -10.79 2.91 -3.48
N VAL A 98 -11.81 3.11 -2.64
CA VAL A 98 -11.99 2.33 -1.40
C VAL A 98 -12.74 1.02 -1.66
N ASN A 99 -12.85 0.18 -0.65
CA ASN A 99 -13.54 -1.10 -0.70
C ASN A 99 -14.99 -0.96 -1.17
N ASP A 100 -15.44 -1.97 -1.92
CA ASP A 100 -16.83 -2.12 -2.35
C ASP A 100 -17.51 -3.23 -1.54
N TYR A 101 -18.36 -2.84 -0.60
CA TYR A 101 -19.10 -3.78 0.25
C TYR A 101 -20.41 -4.28 -0.37
N SER A 102 -20.80 -3.76 -1.54
CA SER A 102 -22.05 -4.14 -2.21
C SER A 102 -22.10 -5.62 -2.61
N TYR A 103 -20.94 -6.28 -2.70
CA TYR A 103 -20.87 -7.71 -3.00
C TYR A 103 -21.58 -8.58 -1.96
N LYS A 104 -21.73 -8.10 -0.71
CA LYS A 104 -22.41 -8.81 0.37
C LYS A 104 -23.90 -8.96 0.14
N ASP A 105 -24.47 -8.08 -0.68
CA ASP A 105 -25.88 -8.11 -1.05
C ASP A 105 -26.16 -9.06 -2.23
N ASP A 106 -25.11 -9.57 -2.88
CA ASP A 106 -25.20 -10.52 -3.99
C ASP A 106 -24.99 -11.96 -3.49
N PRO A 107 -26.01 -12.84 -3.50
CA PRO A 107 -25.89 -14.21 -2.99
C PRO A 107 -24.82 -15.05 -3.69
N GLU A 108 -24.43 -14.70 -4.92
CA GLU A 108 -23.39 -15.43 -5.67
C GLU A 108 -21.96 -14.97 -5.30
N LYS A 109 -21.82 -13.86 -4.59
CA LYS A 109 -20.53 -13.24 -4.26
C LYS A 109 -20.31 -13.09 -2.76
N SER A 110 -21.36 -13.09 -1.95
CA SER A 110 -21.33 -12.75 -0.53
C SER A 110 -20.33 -13.57 0.29
N ASP A 111 -20.06 -14.80 -0.11
CA ASP A 111 -19.11 -15.70 0.56
C ASP A 111 -17.66 -15.54 0.09
N ASP A 112 -17.40 -14.64 -0.87
CA ASP A 112 -16.08 -14.44 -1.45
C ASP A 112 -15.58 -13.01 -1.21
N SER A 113 -14.81 -12.80 -0.14
CA SER A 113 -14.25 -11.50 0.24
C SER A 113 -13.31 -10.88 -0.81
N ARG A 114 -12.90 -11.62 -1.85
CA ARG A 114 -12.12 -11.06 -2.97
C ARG A 114 -12.91 -10.01 -3.74
N TYR A 115 -14.23 -10.05 -3.70
CA TYR A 115 -15.06 -9.03 -4.34
C TYR A 115 -14.96 -7.66 -3.65
N LEU A 116 -14.47 -7.59 -2.41
CA LEU A 116 -14.25 -6.36 -1.67
C LEU A 116 -13.40 -5.33 -2.46
N HIS A 117 -12.36 -5.79 -3.16
CA HIS A 117 -11.48 -4.94 -3.97
C HIS A 117 -11.70 -5.08 -5.48
N ARG A 118 -12.77 -5.80 -5.90
CA ARG A 118 -13.12 -6.01 -7.31
C ARG A 118 -14.33 -5.21 -7.76
N GLY A 119 -14.63 -4.13 -7.04
CA GLY A 119 -15.64 -3.16 -7.42
C GLY A 119 -15.39 -2.59 -8.82
N LYS A 120 -16.42 -2.08 -9.46
CA LYS A 120 -16.27 -1.39 -10.74
C LYS A 120 -15.44 -0.12 -10.54
N PHE A 121 -14.58 0.19 -11.51
CA PHE A 121 -13.82 1.42 -11.52
C PHE A 121 -14.78 2.63 -11.52
N ASP A 122 -14.58 3.54 -10.57
CA ASP A 122 -15.42 4.72 -10.41
C ASP A 122 -14.91 5.88 -11.28
N TRP A 123 -15.40 5.95 -12.51
CA TRP A 123 -15.07 7.01 -13.47
C TRP A 123 -15.47 8.41 -12.97
N LYS A 124 -16.54 8.51 -12.19
CA LYS A 124 -16.96 9.80 -11.62
C LYS A 124 -15.98 10.27 -10.54
N LEU A 125 -15.50 9.35 -9.71
CA LEU A 125 -14.45 9.64 -8.73
C LEU A 125 -13.16 10.08 -9.42
N ALA A 126 -12.82 9.43 -10.54
CA ALA A 126 -11.64 9.76 -11.33
C ALA A 126 -11.65 11.17 -11.94
N GLU A 127 -12.81 11.78 -12.13
CA GLU A 127 -12.91 13.19 -12.60
C GLU A 127 -12.23 14.17 -11.64
N ASN A 128 -12.16 13.83 -10.35
CA ASN A 128 -11.55 14.68 -9.32
C ASN A 128 -10.01 14.64 -9.30
N ARG A 129 -9.36 13.86 -10.16
CA ARG A 129 -7.89 13.66 -10.16
C ARG A 129 -7.05 14.93 -10.40
N HIS A 130 -7.68 16.02 -10.82
CA HIS A 130 -7.03 17.32 -11.02
C HIS A 130 -7.36 18.34 -9.92
N ASP A 131 -8.23 17.99 -8.97
CA ASP A 131 -8.57 18.86 -7.84
C ASP A 131 -7.68 18.53 -6.61
N PRO A 132 -6.69 19.37 -6.27
CA PRO A 132 -5.76 19.11 -5.18
C PRO A 132 -6.41 19.06 -3.79
N ALA A 133 -7.67 19.46 -3.65
CA ALA A 133 -8.40 19.35 -2.40
C ALA A 133 -8.91 17.92 -2.13
N THR A 134 -8.97 17.09 -3.18
CA THR A 134 -9.48 15.71 -3.11
C THR A 134 -8.38 14.69 -2.89
N VAL A 135 -8.74 13.48 -2.44
CA VAL A 135 -7.82 12.32 -2.37
C VAL A 135 -7.24 12.03 -3.76
N GLN A 136 -8.09 12.02 -4.79
CA GLN A 136 -7.72 11.73 -6.17
C GLN A 136 -6.68 12.72 -6.69
N GLY A 137 -6.90 14.01 -6.45
CA GLY A 137 -5.99 15.06 -6.90
C GLY A 137 -4.69 15.16 -6.10
N LYS A 138 -4.64 14.54 -4.91
CA LYS A 138 -3.40 14.39 -4.13
C LYS A 138 -2.62 13.15 -4.54
N LEU A 139 -3.31 12.06 -4.88
CA LEU A 139 -2.70 10.75 -5.17
C LEU A 139 -2.28 10.64 -6.64
N PHE A 140 -3.22 10.83 -7.58
CA PHE A 140 -3.01 10.58 -9.00
C PHE A 140 -1.79 11.29 -9.60
N PRO A 141 -1.56 12.60 -9.40
CA PRO A 141 -0.41 13.28 -10.01
C PRO A 141 0.94 12.77 -9.49
N VAL A 142 0.96 12.26 -8.26
CA VAL A 142 2.19 11.71 -7.68
C VAL A 142 2.49 10.33 -8.25
N LEU A 143 1.47 9.47 -8.37
CA LEU A 143 1.64 8.14 -8.99
C LEU A 143 2.03 8.26 -10.46
N ASP A 144 1.36 9.11 -11.23
CA ASP A 144 1.70 9.39 -12.64
C ASP A 144 3.17 9.85 -12.78
N LYS A 145 3.63 10.73 -11.89
CA LYS A 145 5.03 11.16 -11.85
C LYS A 145 5.98 9.99 -11.53
N LEU A 146 5.65 9.14 -10.57
CA LEU A 146 6.48 7.99 -10.19
C LEU A 146 6.57 6.96 -11.32
N GLU A 147 5.47 6.70 -12.03
CA GLU A 147 5.44 5.84 -13.21
C GLU A 147 6.29 6.41 -14.35
N HIS A 148 6.20 7.72 -14.57
CA HIS A 148 7.03 8.44 -15.55
C HIS A 148 8.53 8.33 -15.21
N ILE A 149 8.91 8.54 -13.96
CA ILE A 149 10.29 8.37 -13.49
C ILE A 149 10.75 6.94 -13.76
N ARG A 150 9.96 5.95 -13.36
CA ARG A 150 10.31 4.56 -13.56
C ARG A 150 10.48 4.20 -15.03
N SER A 151 9.57 4.64 -15.89
CA SER A 151 9.60 4.32 -17.33
C SER A 151 10.69 5.05 -18.10
N SER A 152 11.16 6.19 -17.59
CA SER A 152 12.15 7.05 -18.27
C SER A 152 13.59 6.69 -17.93
N HIS A 153 13.85 5.91 -16.87
CA HIS A 153 15.18 5.64 -16.38
C HIS A 153 15.54 4.15 -16.39
N GLY A 154 16.64 3.81 -17.05
CA GLY A 154 17.15 2.43 -17.15
C GLY A 154 17.56 1.84 -15.80
N ILE A 155 17.82 2.68 -14.79
CA ILE A 155 18.17 2.26 -13.44
C ILE A 155 17.13 1.35 -12.79
N PHE A 156 15.85 1.39 -13.24
CA PHE A 156 14.77 0.55 -12.73
C PHE A 156 14.61 -0.79 -13.44
N ASN A 157 15.45 -1.09 -14.43
CA ASN A 157 15.44 -2.39 -15.11
C ASN A 157 15.76 -3.51 -14.12
N SER A 158 15.19 -4.69 -14.37
CA SER A 158 15.29 -5.85 -13.46
C SER A 158 16.72 -6.38 -13.28
N ASN A 159 17.62 -6.12 -14.24
CA ASN A 159 19.02 -6.51 -14.19
C ASN A 159 19.90 -5.60 -13.32
N VAL A 160 19.39 -4.44 -12.89
CA VAL A 160 20.13 -3.55 -11.99
C VAL A 160 19.88 -3.98 -10.54
N PRO A 161 20.94 -4.35 -9.79
CA PRO A 161 20.79 -4.85 -8.43
C PRO A 161 20.32 -3.75 -7.47
N ILE A 162 19.74 -4.19 -6.35
CA ILE A 162 19.37 -3.34 -5.20
C ILE A 162 20.33 -3.67 -4.07
N HIS A 163 20.93 -2.63 -3.48
CA HIS A 163 21.78 -2.76 -2.30
C HIS A 163 21.19 -1.94 -1.16
N THR A 164 20.89 -2.58 -0.03
CA THR A 164 20.38 -1.91 1.16
C THR A 164 21.45 -1.03 1.80
N ILE A 165 21.01 0.10 2.35
CA ILE A 165 21.83 1.02 3.13
C ILE A 165 21.34 0.97 4.57
N ASP A 166 22.27 0.84 5.53
CA ASP A 166 21.91 0.93 6.95
C ASP A 166 21.66 2.40 7.32
N THR A 167 20.48 2.65 7.85
CA THR A 167 20.04 3.98 8.28
C THR A 167 20.11 4.17 9.79
N TRP A 168 20.46 3.11 10.54
CA TRP A 168 20.47 3.08 12.00
C TRP A 168 19.12 3.41 12.65
N ASP A 169 18.05 3.46 11.87
CA ASP A 169 16.66 3.65 12.31
C ASP A 169 15.76 2.61 11.63
N ASN A 170 15.19 1.71 12.43
CA ASN A 170 14.33 0.62 11.95
C ASN A 170 13.03 1.08 11.26
N SER A 171 12.67 2.36 11.38
CA SER A 171 11.52 2.93 10.68
C SER A 171 11.86 3.52 9.32
N ILE A 172 13.13 3.57 8.95
CA ILE A 172 13.59 4.09 7.67
C ILE A 172 14.23 2.97 6.86
N LEU A 173 13.68 2.71 5.69
CA LEU A 173 14.29 1.83 4.70
C LEU A 173 15.03 2.66 3.67
N ALA A 174 16.32 2.36 3.45
CA ALA A 174 17.08 2.96 2.38
C ALA A 174 17.79 1.91 1.53
N PHE A 175 17.89 2.17 0.24
CA PHE A 175 18.65 1.35 -0.69
C PHE A 175 19.16 2.16 -1.87
N VAL A 176 20.17 1.64 -2.53
CA VAL A 176 20.77 2.20 -3.74
C VAL A 176 20.63 1.23 -4.90
N ARG A 177 20.40 1.78 -6.08
CA ARG A 177 20.59 1.13 -7.38
C ARG A 177 21.59 1.95 -8.16
N GLU A 178 22.50 1.28 -8.84
CA GLU A 178 23.55 1.93 -9.59
C GLU A 178 23.89 1.09 -10.85
N ASN A 179 24.05 1.77 -11.95
CA ASN A 179 24.59 1.25 -13.19
C ASN A 179 25.67 2.25 -13.72
N ASP A 180 26.18 2.03 -14.93
CA ASP A 180 27.26 2.84 -15.49
C ASP A 180 26.84 4.29 -15.78
N GLU A 181 25.54 4.58 -15.85
CA GLU A 181 25.02 5.87 -16.30
C GLU A 181 24.28 6.61 -15.18
N GLU A 182 23.64 5.89 -14.26
CA GLU A 182 22.69 6.44 -13.30
C GLU A 182 22.89 5.86 -11.92
N LYS A 183 22.55 6.67 -10.92
CA LYS A 183 22.44 6.26 -9.51
C LYS A 183 21.11 6.72 -8.94
N PHE A 184 20.38 5.80 -8.33
CA PHE A 184 19.14 6.05 -7.61
C PHE A 184 19.31 5.69 -6.14
N ILE A 185 18.87 6.56 -5.25
CA ILE A 185 18.80 6.32 -3.82
C ILE A 185 17.34 6.45 -3.40
N GLY A 186 16.76 5.34 -2.93
CA GLY A 186 15.43 5.30 -2.34
C GLY A 186 15.52 5.42 -0.82
N ILE A 187 14.78 6.36 -0.23
CA ILE A 187 14.67 6.56 1.22
C ILE A 187 13.20 6.61 1.57
N TYR A 188 12.75 5.71 2.44
CA TYR A 188 11.34 5.56 2.79
C TYR A 188 11.19 5.60 4.32
N ASN A 189 10.44 6.59 4.79
CA ASN A 189 10.11 6.72 6.20
C ASN A 189 8.73 6.08 6.44
N PHE A 190 8.70 4.98 7.17
CA PHE A 190 7.49 4.26 7.56
C PHE A 190 6.98 4.66 8.95
N SER A 191 7.53 5.70 9.54
CA SER A 191 7.03 6.26 10.80
C SER A 191 6.04 7.40 10.56
N GLU A 192 5.29 7.76 11.61
CA GLU A 192 4.39 8.92 11.59
C GLU A 192 5.11 10.26 11.82
N ASN A 193 6.40 10.24 12.15
CA ASN A 193 7.18 11.41 12.52
C ASN A 193 8.24 11.73 11.47
N ASP A 194 8.63 12.99 11.37
CA ASP A 194 9.81 13.40 10.63
C ASP A 194 11.06 12.76 11.22
N LYS A 195 11.93 12.25 10.36
CA LYS A 195 13.14 11.53 10.73
C LYS A 195 14.36 12.10 10.03
N VAL A 196 15.49 11.96 10.68
CA VAL A 196 16.81 12.24 10.09
C VAL A 196 17.53 10.91 9.93
N ALA A 197 17.91 10.59 8.68
CA ALA A 197 18.74 9.42 8.38
C ALA A 197 20.14 9.87 7.97
N TRP A 198 21.14 9.18 8.47
CA TRP A 198 22.53 9.32 8.03
C TRP A 198 22.83 8.16 7.07
N ILE A 199 23.17 8.46 5.83
CA ILE A 199 23.45 7.51 4.75
C ILE A 199 24.78 7.80 4.06
#